data_a090c2e63a9aa669257892d16d1a6fb8
#
_entry.id   a090c2e63a9aa669257892d16d1a6fb8
#
_cell.length_a   1.000
_cell.length_b   1.000
_cell.length_c   1.000
_cell.angle_alpha   90.00
_cell.angle_beta   90.00
_cell.angle_gamma   90.00
#
_symmetry.space_group_name_H-M   'P 1'
#
loop_
_entity.id
_entity.type
_entity.pdbx_description
1 polymer ?
#
loop_
_entity_poly.entity_id
_entity_poly.type
_entity_poly.pdbx_seq_one_letter_code
_entity_poly.pdbx_strand_id
1 'polypeptide(L)'
;MEKKDVIEFFDRCAATWDAGMIKSDVIIGKILDNAEVAADMDILDVACGTGVMFDYYLDRNVASVTGIDISPEMAKIAAQKYAAESKIQVICGDVEEYAFDRKFDRIVVYNAFPHFPYPKRLIKILAGLLKDGGRLTVAHGMSREAIDGHHSGAASKVSNGLMTADSLKRIFDANFDVEVVISNGYMYQVSGVKRDVLAHSHGGFEHSHGGLTHCHTHGEEDHNHLPAENATPLEELLVMMRYLVSHNDAHAQEVAELAHQLMAAGKDVAYDEIMDAVSDFDMVNAKLAAVLNKLSSEDIF
;
A
#
# COMPACT_ATOMS: atom_id res chain seq x y z
N MET A 1 9.97 -19.29 10.92
CA MET A 1 9.13 -19.43 9.72
C MET A 1 9.98 -20.04 8.61
N GLU A 2 9.57 -21.20 8.13
CA GLU A 2 10.23 -21.90 7.03
C GLU A 2 9.45 -21.66 5.73
N LYS A 3 10.16 -21.53 4.59
CA LYS A 3 9.51 -21.33 3.27
C LYS A 3 8.51 -22.42 2.93
N LYS A 4 8.79 -23.66 3.34
CA LYS A 4 7.88 -24.80 3.15
C LYS A 4 6.53 -24.58 3.82
N ASP A 5 6.51 -24.05 5.05
CA ASP A 5 5.27 -23.79 5.77
C ASP A 5 4.43 -22.70 5.07
N VAL A 6 5.11 -21.69 4.49
CA VAL A 6 4.47 -20.62 3.69
C VAL A 6 3.80 -21.24 2.46
N ILE A 7 4.52 -22.07 1.69
CA ILE A 7 3.98 -22.74 0.50
C ILE A 7 2.75 -23.57 0.87
N GLU A 8 2.87 -24.46 1.87
CA GLU A 8 1.77 -25.34 2.30
C GLU A 8 0.55 -24.56 2.77
N PHE A 9 0.75 -23.42 3.41
CA PHE A 9 -0.36 -22.57 3.87
C PHE A 9 -1.09 -21.96 2.67
N PHE A 10 -0.38 -21.29 1.75
CA PHE A 10 -0.99 -20.62 0.61
C PHE A 10 -1.57 -21.59 -0.41
N ASP A 11 -0.97 -22.75 -0.63
CA ASP A 11 -1.54 -23.81 -1.46
C ASP A 11 -2.92 -24.26 -0.97
N ARG A 12 -3.09 -24.42 0.37
CA ARG A 12 -4.39 -24.78 0.95
C ARG A 12 -5.44 -23.68 0.80
N CYS A 13 -5.02 -22.42 0.82
CA CYS A 13 -5.94 -21.28 0.73
C CYS A 13 -6.29 -20.90 -0.72
N ALA A 14 -5.48 -21.30 -1.70
CA ALA A 14 -5.53 -20.80 -3.06
C ALA A 14 -6.91 -20.91 -3.72
N ALA A 15 -7.59 -22.06 -3.56
CA ALA A 15 -8.89 -22.32 -4.23
C ALA A 15 -10.01 -21.35 -3.78
N THR A 16 -9.92 -20.79 -2.58
CA THR A 16 -10.94 -19.88 -2.01
C THR A 16 -10.42 -18.47 -1.80
N TRP A 17 -9.18 -18.20 -2.22
CA TRP A 17 -8.48 -16.95 -1.93
C TRP A 17 -9.24 -15.72 -2.44
N ASP A 18 -9.63 -15.73 -3.71
CA ASP A 18 -10.33 -14.61 -4.35
C ASP A 18 -11.72 -14.36 -3.74
N ALA A 19 -12.41 -15.40 -3.32
CA ALA A 19 -13.76 -15.29 -2.75
C ALA A 19 -13.78 -14.63 -1.35
N GLY A 20 -12.67 -14.71 -0.63
CA GLY A 20 -12.52 -14.10 0.70
C GLY A 20 -11.76 -12.78 0.70
N MET A 21 -11.34 -12.30 -0.46
CA MET A 21 -10.46 -11.13 -0.57
C MET A 21 -11.25 -9.83 -0.40
N ILE A 22 -10.85 -9.05 0.61
CA ILE A 22 -11.30 -7.67 0.79
C ILE A 22 -10.25 -6.75 0.13
N LYS A 23 -10.66 -6.00 -0.89
CA LYS A 23 -9.80 -5.02 -1.56
C LYS A 23 -10.54 -3.70 -1.77
N SER A 24 -9.81 -2.61 -1.75
CA SER A 24 -10.30 -1.27 -2.09
C SER A 24 -9.57 -0.78 -3.33
N ASP A 25 -10.31 -0.54 -4.40
CA ASP A 25 -9.77 -0.03 -5.67
C ASP A 25 -9.13 1.35 -5.48
N VAL A 26 -9.71 2.18 -4.60
CA VAL A 26 -9.17 3.51 -4.24
C VAL A 26 -7.82 3.39 -3.57
N ILE A 27 -7.68 2.48 -2.59
CA ILE A 27 -6.41 2.29 -1.87
C ILE A 27 -5.36 1.70 -2.81
N ILE A 28 -5.71 0.70 -3.63
CA ILE A 28 -4.79 0.12 -4.62
C ILE A 28 -4.37 1.19 -5.63
N GLY A 29 -5.31 2.00 -6.12
CA GLY A 29 -5.02 3.13 -6.98
C GLY A 29 -3.98 4.06 -6.37
N LYS A 30 -4.20 4.47 -5.11
CA LYS A 30 -3.26 5.34 -4.37
C LYS A 30 -1.88 4.70 -4.17
N ILE A 31 -1.84 3.41 -3.85
CA ILE A 31 -0.57 2.67 -3.72
C ILE A 31 0.22 2.71 -5.04
N LEU A 32 -0.43 2.47 -6.15
CA LEU A 32 0.22 2.45 -7.47
C LEU A 32 0.59 3.85 -7.96
N ASP A 33 -0.17 4.89 -7.60
CA ASP A 33 0.19 6.28 -7.86
C ASP A 33 1.46 6.67 -7.09
N ASN A 34 1.52 6.34 -5.81
CA ASN A 34 2.73 6.55 -4.98
C ASN A 34 3.92 5.70 -5.46
N ALA A 35 3.68 4.53 -6.06
CA ALA A 35 4.69 3.70 -6.69
C ALA A 35 5.12 4.23 -8.07
N GLU A 36 4.44 5.27 -8.57
CA GLU A 36 4.66 5.85 -9.90
C GLU A 36 4.56 4.80 -11.01
N VAL A 37 3.60 3.90 -10.91
CA VAL A 37 3.32 2.93 -11.98
C VAL A 37 2.62 3.63 -13.13
N ALA A 38 3.24 3.62 -14.29
CA ALA A 38 2.77 4.32 -15.48
C ALA A 38 2.89 3.47 -16.76
N ALA A 39 2.42 4.00 -17.88
CA ALA A 39 2.50 3.35 -19.18
C ALA A 39 3.95 3.01 -19.57
N ASP A 40 4.08 1.97 -20.40
CA ASP A 40 5.34 1.51 -20.98
C ASP A 40 6.40 1.01 -19.96
N MET A 41 6.03 0.75 -18.70
CA MET A 41 6.92 0.21 -17.67
C MET A 41 6.88 -1.30 -17.61
N ASP A 42 8.03 -1.92 -17.29
CA ASP A 42 8.15 -3.33 -16.94
C ASP A 42 7.97 -3.51 -15.42
N ILE A 43 6.97 -4.29 -15.02
CA ILE A 43 6.61 -4.48 -13.61
C ILE A 43 7.00 -5.89 -13.15
N LEU A 44 7.58 -5.99 -11.95
CA LEU A 44 7.67 -7.24 -11.19
C LEU A 44 6.72 -7.18 -10.00
N ASP A 45 5.75 -8.09 -9.98
CA ASP A 45 4.82 -8.29 -8.86
C ASP A 45 5.28 -9.51 -8.04
N VAL A 46 5.78 -9.24 -6.82
CA VAL A 46 6.43 -10.24 -5.95
C VAL A 46 5.42 -10.80 -4.97
N ALA A 47 5.32 -12.13 -4.92
CA ALA A 47 4.27 -12.87 -4.23
C ALA A 47 2.89 -12.44 -4.76
N CYS A 48 2.72 -12.55 -6.08
CA CYS A 48 1.56 -12.02 -6.79
C CYS A 48 0.25 -12.76 -6.45
N GLY A 49 0.32 -13.87 -5.73
CA GLY A 49 -0.82 -14.71 -5.37
C GLY A 49 -1.60 -15.14 -6.60
N THR A 50 -2.91 -14.91 -6.59
CA THR A 50 -3.82 -15.19 -7.72
C THR A 50 -3.85 -14.06 -8.76
N GLY A 51 -2.94 -13.07 -8.67
CA GLY A 51 -2.83 -11.96 -9.62
C GLY A 51 -3.76 -10.78 -9.30
N VAL A 52 -3.98 -10.46 -8.04
CA VAL A 52 -4.90 -9.40 -7.59
C VAL A 52 -4.55 -8.01 -8.15
N MET A 53 -3.26 -7.75 -8.38
CA MET A 53 -2.79 -6.45 -8.87
C MET A 53 -2.76 -6.32 -10.39
N PHE A 54 -2.92 -7.42 -11.15
CA PHE A 54 -2.64 -7.44 -12.58
C PHE A 54 -3.56 -6.54 -13.39
N ASP A 55 -4.87 -6.53 -13.11
CA ASP A 55 -5.82 -5.65 -13.79
C ASP A 55 -5.45 -4.16 -13.60
N TYR A 56 -5.03 -3.77 -12.39
CA TYR A 56 -4.63 -2.40 -12.09
C TYR A 56 -3.35 -1.97 -12.82
N TYR A 57 -2.44 -2.91 -13.11
CA TYR A 57 -1.27 -2.63 -13.95
C TYR A 57 -1.69 -2.49 -15.42
N LEU A 58 -2.58 -3.37 -15.91
CA LEU A 58 -3.09 -3.31 -17.28
C LEU A 58 -3.84 -2.00 -17.54
N ASP A 59 -4.66 -1.54 -16.60
CA ASP A 59 -5.39 -0.27 -16.68
C ASP A 59 -4.44 0.94 -16.80
N ARG A 60 -3.20 0.82 -16.31
CA ARG A 60 -2.15 1.83 -16.47
C ARG A 60 -1.32 1.69 -17.75
N ASN A 61 -1.70 0.76 -18.63
CA ASN A 61 -1.03 0.50 -19.90
C ASN A 61 0.47 0.18 -19.78
N VAL A 62 0.87 -0.55 -18.75
CA VAL A 62 2.27 -0.99 -18.58
C VAL A 62 2.75 -1.83 -19.78
N ALA A 63 4.06 -1.87 -20.04
CA ALA A 63 4.64 -2.65 -21.12
C ALA A 63 4.52 -4.15 -20.84
N SER A 64 4.87 -4.58 -19.62
CA SER A 64 4.78 -5.97 -19.20
C SER A 64 4.61 -6.10 -17.68
N VAL A 65 4.00 -7.21 -17.27
CA VAL A 65 3.90 -7.65 -15.87
C VAL A 65 4.52 -9.03 -15.75
N THR A 66 5.49 -9.17 -14.87
CA THR A 66 5.99 -10.48 -14.43
C THR A 66 5.52 -10.70 -13.00
N GLY A 67 4.59 -11.60 -12.79
CA GLY A 67 4.19 -12.06 -11.46
C GLY A 67 5.03 -13.26 -11.04
N ILE A 68 5.51 -13.27 -9.81
CA ILE A 68 6.19 -14.43 -9.23
C ILE A 68 5.58 -14.80 -7.90
N ASP A 69 5.26 -16.08 -7.72
CA ASP A 69 4.75 -16.59 -6.44
C ASP A 69 5.41 -17.94 -6.11
N ILE A 70 5.72 -18.14 -4.83
CA ILE A 70 6.37 -19.36 -4.34
C ILE A 70 5.37 -20.51 -4.22
N SER A 71 4.06 -20.23 -4.09
CA SER A 71 2.99 -21.22 -4.03
C SER A 71 2.61 -21.70 -5.45
N PRO A 72 2.79 -22.97 -5.78
CA PRO A 72 2.37 -23.55 -7.05
C PRO A 72 0.89 -23.34 -7.36
N GLU A 73 0.00 -23.50 -6.38
CA GLU A 73 -1.44 -23.35 -6.61
C GLU A 73 -1.85 -21.90 -6.81
N MET A 74 -1.24 -20.92 -6.11
CA MET A 74 -1.45 -19.50 -6.36
C MET A 74 -1.00 -19.10 -7.77
N ALA A 75 0.24 -19.43 -8.14
CA ALA A 75 0.79 -19.12 -9.44
C ALA A 75 -0.02 -19.75 -10.58
N LYS A 76 -0.50 -20.99 -10.40
CA LYS A 76 -1.34 -21.69 -11.37
C LYS A 76 -2.67 -20.97 -11.60
N ILE A 77 -3.34 -20.51 -10.54
CA ILE A 77 -4.59 -19.76 -10.64
C ILE A 77 -4.35 -18.44 -11.38
N ALA A 78 -3.30 -17.69 -11.01
CA ALA A 78 -2.93 -16.46 -11.70
C ALA A 78 -2.66 -16.70 -13.20
N ALA A 79 -1.87 -17.72 -13.54
CA ALA A 79 -1.55 -18.06 -14.92
C ALA A 79 -2.79 -18.46 -15.73
N GLN A 80 -3.76 -19.15 -15.12
CA GLN A 80 -5.02 -19.52 -15.77
C GLN A 80 -5.93 -18.31 -15.99
N LYS A 81 -6.06 -17.43 -15.00
CA LYS A 81 -6.88 -16.20 -15.08
C LYS A 81 -6.42 -15.29 -16.21
N TYR A 82 -5.13 -15.17 -16.38
CA TYR A 82 -4.51 -14.24 -17.33
C TYR A 82 -3.87 -14.91 -18.55
N ALA A 83 -4.29 -16.14 -18.88
CA ALA A 83 -3.73 -16.91 -20.00
C ALA A 83 -3.86 -16.23 -21.36
N ALA A 84 -4.87 -15.35 -21.54
CA ALA A 84 -5.09 -14.60 -22.76
C ALA A 84 -4.33 -13.26 -22.83
N GLU A 85 -3.74 -12.81 -21.69
CA GLU A 85 -3.10 -11.51 -21.59
C GLU A 85 -1.61 -11.60 -21.95
N SER A 86 -1.26 -11.18 -23.17
CA SER A 86 0.10 -11.28 -23.70
C SER A 86 1.13 -10.45 -22.94
N LYS A 87 0.70 -9.45 -22.19
CA LYS A 87 1.56 -8.60 -21.33
C LYS A 87 1.90 -9.23 -20.00
N ILE A 88 1.24 -10.33 -19.61
CA ILE A 88 1.40 -10.96 -18.29
C ILE A 88 2.15 -12.27 -18.42
N GLN A 89 3.20 -12.41 -17.61
CA GLN A 89 3.93 -13.66 -17.40
C GLN A 89 3.84 -14.04 -15.93
N VAL A 90 3.43 -15.26 -15.62
CA VAL A 90 3.41 -15.78 -14.24
C VAL A 90 4.48 -16.84 -14.06
N ILE A 91 5.29 -16.72 -13.02
CA ILE A 91 6.37 -17.61 -12.65
C ILE A 91 6.03 -18.26 -11.30
N CYS A 92 6.04 -19.59 -11.24
CA CYS A 92 6.06 -20.32 -9.98
C CYS A 92 7.50 -20.44 -9.50
N GLY A 93 7.86 -19.76 -8.41
CA GLY A 93 9.24 -19.77 -7.92
C GLY A 93 9.49 -18.83 -6.76
N ASP A 94 10.65 -19.01 -6.14
CA ASP A 94 11.14 -18.15 -5.08
C ASP A 94 11.89 -16.95 -5.68
N VAL A 95 11.40 -15.75 -5.44
CA VAL A 95 12.01 -14.51 -5.95
C VAL A 95 13.46 -14.32 -5.46
N GLU A 96 13.80 -14.86 -4.29
CA GLU A 96 15.16 -14.78 -3.76
C GLU A 96 16.17 -15.71 -4.47
N GLU A 97 15.68 -16.68 -5.23
CA GLU A 97 16.51 -17.72 -5.88
C GLU A 97 16.33 -17.74 -7.40
N TYR A 98 15.24 -17.15 -7.90
CA TYR A 98 14.95 -17.16 -9.34
C TYR A 98 15.90 -16.23 -10.10
N ALA A 99 16.47 -16.74 -11.19
CA ALA A 99 17.39 -16.00 -12.06
C ALA A 99 16.58 -15.27 -13.15
N PHE A 100 16.28 -14.00 -12.91
CA PHE A 100 15.66 -13.15 -13.93
C PHE A 100 16.70 -12.75 -15.00
N ASP A 101 16.30 -12.80 -16.26
CA ASP A 101 17.11 -12.39 -17.42
C ASP A 101 16.99 -10.89 -17.74
N ARG A 102 16.17 -10.17 -16.99
CA ARG A 102 15.84 -8.75 -17.18
C ARG A 102 15.73 -7.99 -15.87
N LYS A 103 15.71 -6.66 -15.95
CA LYS A 103 15.43 -5.75 -14.86
C LYS A 103 14.11 -5.04 -15.08
N PHE A 104 13.55 -4.49 -13.99
CA PHE A 104 12.21 -3.92 -13.93
C PHE A 104 12.26 -2.43 -13.61
N ASP A 105 11.28 -1.68 -14.11
CA ASP A 105 11.08 -0.26 -13.78
C ASP A 105 10.47 -0.11 -12.39
N ARG A 106 9.52 -0.99 -12.06
CA ARG A 106 8.83 -1.02 -10.77
C ARG A 106 8.78 -2.44 -10.22
N ILE A 107 9.04 -2.56 -8.93
CA ILE A 107 8.82 -3.81 -8.19
C ILE A 107 7.83 -3.52 -7.07
N VAL A 108 6.78 -4.33 -7.00
CA VAL A 108 5.72 -4.20 -6.00
C VAL A 108 5.64 -5.49 -5.19
N VAL A 109 5.57 -5.34 -3.86
CA VAL A 109 5.26 -6.40 -2.90
C VAL A 109 3.97 -5.98 -2.20
N TYR A 110 2.83 -6.54 -2.63
CA TYR A 110 1.52 -6.15 -2.12
C TYR A 110 0.93 -7.24 -1.22
N ASN A 111 0.56 -6.87 0.01
CA ASN A 111 -0.05 -7.75 1.02
C ASN A 111 0.75 -9.04 1.33
N ALA A 112 2.06 -9.06 1.11
CA ALA A 112 2.87 -10.28 1.22
C ALA A 112 4.12 -10.16 2.11
N PHE A 113 4.57 -8.94 2.41
CA PHE A 113 5.86 -8.70 3.04
C PHE A 113 6.09 -9.44 4.39
N PRO A 114 5.11 -9.61 5.30
CA PRO A 114 5.28 -10.37 6.54
C PRO A 114 5.64 -11.85 6.35
N HIS A 115 5.42 -12.40 5.16
CA HIS A 115 5.69 -13.81 4.84
C HIS A 115 7.12 -14.07 4.36
N PHE A 116 7.97 -13.04 4.29
CA PHE A 116 9.38 -13.18 3.95
C PHE A 116 10.23 -13.29 5.22
N PRO A 117 10.97 -14.42 5.40
CA PRO A 117 11.75 -14.67 6.62
C PRO A 117 12.87 -13.65 6.86
N TYR A 118 13.47 -13.14 5.79
CA TYR A 118 14.68 -12.31 5.81
C TYR A 118 14.48 -10.96 5.09
N PRO A 119 13.77 -9.99 5.68
CA PRO A 119 13.41 -8.73 5.03
C PRO A 119 14.59 -7.97 4.41
N LYS A 120 15.71 -7.88 5.13
CA LYS A 120 16.93 -7.18 4.63
C LYS A 120 17.51 -7.86 3.39
N ARG A 121 17.49 -9.20 3.35
CA ARG A 121 17.98 -9.97 2.21
C ARG A 121 17.06 -9.76 1.01
N LEU A 122 15.75 -9.86 1.21
CA LEU A 122 14.77 -9.61 0.17
C LEU A 122 14.96 -8.23 -0.47
N ILE A 123 14.98 -7.16 0.34
CA ILE A 123 15.12 -5.79 -0.15
C ILE A 123 16.41 -5.61 -0.97
N LYS A 124 17.53 -6.22 -0.54
CA LYS A 124 18.80 -6.19 -1.30
C LYS A 124 18.70 -6.92 -2.63
N ILE A 125 18.04 -8.07 -2.68
CA ILE A 125 17.83 -8.83 -3.92
C ILE A 125 16.95 -8.02 -4.88
N LEU A 126 15.82 -7.49 -4.40
CA LEU A 126 14.90 -6.69 -5.21
C LEU A 126 15.57 -5.42 -5.75
N ALA A 127 16.45 -4.76 -4.97
CA ALA A 127 17.26 -3.64 -5.46
C ALA A 127 18.15 -4.05 -6.66
N GLY A 128 18.68 -5.27 -6.65
CA GLY A 128 19.47 -5.81 -7.77
C GLY A 128 18.66 -6.05 -9.05
N LEU A 129 17.34 -6.29 -8.92
CA LEU A 129 16.43 -6.55 -10.04
C LEU A 129 15.85 -5.27 -10.66
N LEU A 130 16.04 -4.11 -10.04
CA LEU A 130 15.59 -2.83 -10.57
C LEU A 130 16.58 -2.27 -11.60
N LYS A 131 16.03 -1.64 -12.65
CA LYS A 131 16.76 -0.74 -13.54
C LYS A 131 17.28 0.46 -12.73
N ASP A 132 18.19 1.24 -13.29
CA ASP A 132 18.61 2.50 -12.71
C ASP A 132 17.42 3.48 -12.72
N GLY A 133 17.21 4.21 -11.62
CA GLY A 133 15.99 5.00 -11.41
C GLY A 133 14.72 4.17 -11.15
N GLY A 134 14.83 2.84 -11.06
CA GLY A 134 13.70 1.98 -10.74
C GLY A 134 13.26 2.12 -9.28
N ARG A 135 12.00 1.79 -9.00
CA ARG A 135 11.38 1.98 -7.69
C ARG A 135 10.89 0.65 -7.10
N LEU A 136 11.16 0.44 -5.81
CA LEU A 136 10.60 -0.63 -5.00
C LEU A 136 9.48 -0.08 -4.13
N THR A 137 8.37 -0.79 -4.10
CA THR A 137 7.23 -0.52 -3.22
C THR A 137 6.86 -1.76 -2.43
N VAL A 138 6.79 -1.63 -1.11
CA VAL A 138 6.16 -2.59 -0.19
C VAL A 138 4.90 -1.95 0.34
N ALA A 139 3.74 -2.56 0.13
CA ALA A 139 2.47 -1.99 0.51
C ALA A 139 1.45 -3.02 0.99
N HIS A 140 0.51 -2.55 1.80
CA HIS A 140 -0.66 -3.32 2.24
C HIS A 140 -1.91 -2.43 2.12
N GLY A 141 -3.00 -3.03 1.63
CA GLY A 141 -4.31 -2.38 1.48
C GLY A 141 -5.13 -2.29 2.77
N MET A 142 -4.49 -2.46 3.92
CA MET A 142 -5.08 -2.36 5.26
C MET A 142 -4.08 -1.74 6.23
N SER A 143 -4.57 -1.28 7.39
CA SER A 143 -3.69 -0.81 8.46
C SER A 143 -2.78 -1.93 8.99
N ARG A 144 -1.65 -1.55 9.57
CA ARG A 144 -0.73 -2.48 10.22
C ARG A 144 -1.42 -3.30 11.30
N GLU A 145 -2.25 -2.66 12.11
CA GLU A 145 -3.00 -3.29 13.22
C GLU A 145 -3.99 -4.33 12.71
N ALA A 146 -4.68 -4.06 11.59
CA ALA A 146 -5.58 -5.01 10.95
C ALA A 146 -4.83 -6.23 10.42
N ILE A 147 -3.65 -6.03 9.81
CA ILE A 147 -2.81 -7.12 9.30
C ILE A 147 -2.28 -7.98 10.44
N ASP A 148 -1.75 -7.38 11.51
CA ASP A 148 -1.27 -8.12 12.69
C ASP A 148 -2.40 -8.90 13.34
N GLY A 149 -3.64 -8.37 13.34
CA GLY A 149 -4.84 -9.08 13.77
C GLY A 149 -5.18 -10.30 12.90
N HIS A 150 -5.08 -10.20 11.59
CA HIS A 150 -5.30 -11.31 10.66
C HIS A 150 -4.20 -12.40 10.76
N HIS A 151 -2.99 -12.03 11.16
CA HIS A 151 -1.88 -12.96 11.37
C HIS A 151 -1.92 -13.67 12.74
N SER A 152 -3.02 -13.54 13.49
CA SER A 152 -3.27 -14.34 14.70
C SER A 152 -3.73 -15.77 14.34
N GLY A 153 -3.52 -16.73 15.22
CA GLY A 153 -3.96 -18.12 15.00
C GLY A 153 -3.09 -18.90 13.99
N ALA A 154 -3.70 -19.53 12.99
CA ALA A 154 -2.99 -20.40 12.04
C ALA A 154 -1.98 -19.65 11.16
N ALA A 155 -2.25 -18.39 10.82
CA ALA A 155 -1.37 -17.55 10.01
C ALA A 155 -0.13 -17.07 10.78
N SER A 156 -0.11 -17.12 12.11
CA SER A 156 1.06 -16.72 12.92
C SER A 156 2.32 -17.55 12.65
N LYS A 157 2.15 -18.78 12.19
CA LYS A 157 3.28 -19.69 11.86
C LYS A 157 3.99 -19.31 10.56
N VAL A 158 3.30 -18.57 9.69
CA VAL A 158 3.78 -18.19 8.35
C VAL A 158 3.95 -16.68 8.20
N SER A 159 4.01 -15.94 9.30
CA SER A 159 4.18 -14.48 9.31
C SER A 159 5.13 -14.04 10.43
N ASN A 160 5.98 -13.06 10.12
CA ASN A 160 6.81 -12.35 11.11
C ASN A 160 6.09 -11.15 11.75
N GLY A 161 4.80 -10.94 11.43
CA GLY A 161 4.13 -9.67 11.68
C GLY A 161 4.61 -8.55 10.74
N LEU A 162 3.83 -7.49 10.62
CA LEU A 162 4.20 -6.33 9.80
C LEU A 162 5.01 -5.35 10.65
N MET A 163 6.28 -5.16 10.32
CA MET A 163 7.14 -4.18 11.00
C MET A 163 6.60 -2.77 10.81
N THR A 164 6.98 -1.83 11.70
CA THR A 164 6.62 -0.43 11.54
C THR A 164 7.20 0.14 10.24
N ALA A 165 6.51 1.12 9.63
CA ALA A 165 6.97 1.74 8.40
C ALA A 165 8.37 2.38 8.57
N ASP A 166 8.66 2.98 9.71
CA ASP A 166 9.99 3.50 10.04
C ASP A 166 11.07 2.41 10.12
N SER A 167 10.72 1.23 10.63
CA SER A 167 11.66 0.11 10.66
C SER A 167 11.95 -0.43 9.27
N LEU A 168 10.92 -0.49 8.40
CA LEU A 168 11.10 -0.87 7.00
C LEU A 168 11.88 0.20 6.24
N LYS A 169 11.57 1.49 6.45
CA LYS A 169 12.34 2.60 5.88
C LYS A 169 13.84 2.45 6.15
N ARG A 170 14.24 2.16 7.40
CA ARG A 170 15.66 1.96 7.74
C ARG A 170 16.31 0.81 6.96
N ILE A 171 15.54 -0.22 6.57
CA ILE A 171 16.05 -1.31 5.73
C ILE A 171 16.20 -0.83 4.28
N PHE A 172 15.24 -0.04 3.79
CA PHE A 172 15.28 0.57 2.46
C PHE A 172 16.46 1.55 2.31
N ASP A 173 16.76 2.34 3.34
CA ASP A 173 17.79 3.39 3.32
C ASP A 173 19.19 2.86 2.92
N ALA A 174 19.42 1.56 2.98
CA ALA A 174 20.68 0.96 2.53
C ALA A 174 20.83 0.94 0.98
N ASN A 175 19.73 0.96 0.23
CA ASN A 175 19.74 0.78 -1.22
C ASN A 175 18.85 1.79 -1.97
N PHE A 176 18.01 2.55 -1.27
CA PHE A 176 16.95 3.39 -1.85
C PHE A 176 16.96 4.78 -1.24
N ASP A 177 16.58 5.76 -2.04
CA ASP A 177 16.11 7.06 -1.57
C ASP A 177 14.60 6.91 -1.32
N VAL A 178 14.23 6.88 -0.04
CA VAL A 178 12.84 6.62 0.39
C VAL A 178 12.04 7.91 0.33
N GLU A 179 10.98 7.92 -0.47
CA GLU A 179 10.13 9.10 -0.70
C GLU A 179 8.73 8.94 -0.12
N VAL A 180 8.27 7.69 0.09
CA VAL A 180 6.95 7.40 0.64
C VAL A 180 7.08 6.54 1.88
N VAL A 181 6.51 7.02 2.99
CA VAL A 181 6.36 6.26 4.25
C VAL A 181 4.98 6.54 4.78
N ILE A 182 4.08 5.56 4.67
CA ILE A 182 2.69 5.67 5.10
C ILE A 182 2.37 4.49 6.00
N SER A 183 1.79 4.77 7.17
CA SER A 183 1.19 3.78 8.06
C SER A 183 0.02 4.45 8.77
N ASN A 184 -1.19 4.19 8.31
CA ASN A 184 -2.41 4.80 8.84
C ASN A 184 -3.53 3.76 8.99
N GLY A 185 -4.74 4.18 9.34
CA GLY A 185 -5.88 3.29 9.56
C GLY A 185 -6.33 2.48 8.33
N TYR A 186 -5.83 2.78 7.13
CA TYR A 186 -6.35 2.24 5.87
C TYR A 186 -5.29 1.54 5.02
N MET A 187 -4.04 1.98 5.11
CA MET A 187 -2.98 1.43 4.29
C MET A 187 -1.62 1.52 4.98
N TYR A 188 -0.72 0.69 4.51
CA TYR A 188 0.69 0.73 4.84
C TYR A 188 1.49 0.77 3.54
N GLN A 189 2.49 1.66 3.44
CA GLN A 189 3.36 1.71 2.27
C GLN A 189 4.73 2.29 2.61
N VAL A 190 5.78 1.65 2.11
CA VAL A 190 7.12 2.21 2.02
C VAL A 190 7.59 2.06 0.57
N SER A 191 7.99 3.17 -0.04
CA SER A 191 8.45 3.19 -1.43
C SER A 191 9.66 4.10 -1.59
N GLY A 192 10.60 3.68 -2.45
CA GLY A 192 11.81 4.45 -2.71
C GLY A 192 12.44 4.14 -4.05
N VAL A 193 13.18 5.08 -4.59
CA VAL A 193 13.95 4.98 -5.82
C VAL A 193 15.30 4.36 -5.52
N LYS A 194 15.73 3.42 -6.36
CA LYS A 194 17.04 2.78 -6.25
C LYS A 194 18.16 3.81 -6.35
N ARG A 195 19.08 3.80 -5.39
CA ARG A 195 20.29 4.62 -5.45
C ARG A 195 21.24 4.16 -6.53
N ASP A 196 21.77 5.08 -7.31
CA ASP A 196 22.81 4.81 -8.27
C ASP A 196 24.13 4.49 -7.53
N VAL A 197 24.67 3.31 -7.76
CA VAL A 197 25.94 2.84 -7.14
C VAL A 197 27.15 3.66 -7.62
N LEU A 198 26.98 4.46 -8.67
CA LEU A 198 28.07 5.25 -9.27
C LEU A 198 28.32 6.61 -8.60
N ALA A 199 27.51 7.03 -7.62
CA ALA A 199 27.67 8.31 -6.94
C ALA A 199 28.70 8.33 -5.79
N HIS A 200 29.38 7.20 -5.48
CA HIS A 200 30.34 7.11 -4.38
C HIS A 200 31.73 6.62 -4.83
N SER A 201 32.34 7.28 -5.81
CA SER A 201 33.81 7.32 -5.89
C SER A 201 34.21 8.61 -6.59
N HIS A 202 34.46 9.67 -5.82
CA HIS A 202 35.58 10.57 -5.91
C HIS A 202 35.41 11.78 -4.99
N GLY A 203 36.35 11.87 -4.02
CA GLY A 203 36.98 13.11 -3.63
C GLY A 203 36.12 14.15 -2.93
N GLY A 204 36.39 14.31 -1.64
CA GLY A 204 35.85 15.38 -0.83
C GLY A 204 36.06 16.77 -1.46
N PHE A 205 35.09 17.60 -1.19
CA PHE A 205 35.25 19.01 -0.82
C PHE A 205 33.95 19.45 -0.14
N GLU A 206 34.09 19.81 1.12
CA GLU A 206 33.07 20.56 1.84
C GLU A 206 32.86 21.89 1.15
N HIS A 207 31.59 22.21 0.84
CA HIS A 207 31.13 23.60 0.78
C HIS A 207 29.70 23.68 1.30
N SER A 208 29.61 24.23 2.51
CA SER A 208 28.42 24.79 3.11
C SER A 208 27.99 26.01 2.29
N HIS A 209 26.73 26.02 1.80
CA HIS A 209 25.99 27.26 1.57
C HIS A 209 24.51 26.99 1.79
N GLY A 210 23.96 27.70 2.77
CA GLY A 210 22.53 27.88 2.96
C GLY A 210 21.93 28.60 1.75
N GLY A 211 20.75 28.18 1.34
CA GLY A 211 19.99 28.83 0.27
C GLY A 211 18.66 28.14 0.08
N LEU A 212 17.63 28.74 0.62
CA LEU A 212 16.23 28.48 0.32
C LEU A 212 16.00 28.50 -1.19
N THR A 213 15.47 27.43 -1.74
CA THR A 213 14.91 27.46 -3.09
C THR A 213 13.43 27.19 -3.01
N HIS A 214 12.64 28.24 -3.26
CA HIS A 214 11.19 28.15 -3.47
C HIS A 214 10.94 27.68 -4.89
N CYS A 215 10.08 26.69 -5.04
CA CYS A 215 9.45 26.41 -6.33
C CYS A 215 7.96 26.72 -6.19
N HIS A 216 7.54 27.77 -6.92
CA HIS A 216 6.13 28.12 -7.07
C HIS A 216 5.56 27.40 -8.28
N THR A 217 4.51 26.61 -8.06
CA THR A 217 3.53 26.33 -9.11
C THR A 217 2.14 26.58 -8.55
N HIS A 218 1.42 27.46 -9.21
CA HIS A 218 0.04 27.81 -8.93
C HIS A 218 -0.91 26.73 -9.42
N GLY A 219 -1.90 26.41 -8.59
CA GLY A 219 -3.03 25.55 -8.93
C GLY A 219 -3.89 25.34 -7.70
N GLU A 220 -4.99 26.02 -7.68
CA GLU A 220 -6.13 26.10 -6.77
C GLU A 220 -6.41 24.92 -5.84
N GLU A 221 -6.62 25.32 -4.56
CA GLU A 221 -7.49 24.78 -3.51
C GLU A 221 -7.48 23.28 -3.25
N ASP A 222 -6.56 22.89 -2.35
CA ASP A 222 -6.84 21.85 -1.38
C ASP A 222 -6.11 22.16 -0.07
N HIS A 223 -6.86 22.33 1.00
CA HIS A 223 -6.34 22.71 2.31
C HIS A 223 -5.61 21.53 2.95
N ASN A 224 -4.34 21.36 2.58
CA ASN A 224 -3.43 20.42 3.22
C ASN A 224 -2.85 21.11 4.47
N HIS A 225 -3.51 20.95 5.62
CA HIS A 225 -2.96 21.37 6.92
C HIS A 225 -1.92 20.35 7.38
N LEU A 226 -0.68 20.50 6.86
CA LEU A 226 0.47 19.94 7.54
C LEU A 226 0.70 20.72 8.83
N PRO A 227 1.00 20.07 9.98
CA PRO A 227 1.33 20.76 11.21
C PRO A 227 2.57 21.65 10.97
N ALA A 228 2.53 22.87 11.53
CA ALA A 228 3.67 23.77 11.50
C ALA A 228 4.88 23.12 12.19
N GLU A 229 6.11 23.43 11.76
CA GLU A 229 7.37 22.85 12.28
C GLU A 229 7.58 22.96 13.83
N ASN A 230 6.61 23.54 14.57
CA ASN A 230 6.60 23.69 16.02
C ASN A 230 5.22 23.37 16.64
N ALA A 231 4.41 22.52 16.01
CA ALA A 231 3.13 22.12 16.58
C ALA A 231 3.32 21.35 17.89
N THR A 232 2.49 21.66 18.89
CA THR A 232 2.46 20.89 20.14
C THR A 232 1.85 19.50 19.88
N PRO A 233 2.15 18.47 20.71
CA PRO A 233 1.52 17.16 20.58
C PRO A 233 -0.02 17.19 20.60
N LEU A 234 -0.61 18.16 21.27
CA LEU A 234 -2.05 18.36 21.31
C LEU A 234 -2.58 18.91 19.97
N GLU A 235 -1.90 19.88 19.38
CA GLU A 235 -2.26 20.43 18.05
C GLU A 235 -2.18 19.36 16.97
N GLU A 236 -1.13 18.53 16.98
CA GLU A 236 -1.01 17.39 16.06
C GLU A 236 -2.17 16.41 16.23
N LEU A 237 -2.55 16.09 17.48
CA LEU A 237 -3.67 15.20 17.77
C LEU A 237 -5.00 15.80 17.28
N LEU A 238 -5.25 17.09 17.48
CA LEU A 238 -6.45 17.79 17.02
C LEU A 238 -6.54 17.82 15.50
N VAL A 239 -5.44 18.05 14.79
CA VAL A 239 -5.38 17.98 13.32
C VAL A 239 -5.73 16.57 12.84
N MET A 240 -5.17 15.54 13.46
CA MET A 240 -5.44 14.14 13.11
C MET A 240 -6.93 13.79 13.36
N MET A 241 -7.49 14.21 14.48
CA MET A 241 -8.91 13.97 14.79
C MET A 241 -9.86 14.72 13.84
N ARG A 242 -9.53 15.95 13.42
CA ARG A 242 -10.31 16.69 12.40
C ARG A 242 -10.30 15.95 11.06
N TYR A 243 -9.13 15.46 10.66
CA TYR A 243 -9.01 14.63 9.47
C TYR A 243 -9.90 13.38 9.55
N LEU A 244 -9.88 12.66 10.69
CA LEU A 244 -10.74 11.48 10.89
C LEU A 244 -12.23 11.80 10.80
N VAL A 245 -12.69 12.90 11.38
CA VAL A 245 -14.08 13.32 11.29
C VAL A 245 -14.49 13.62 9.85
N SER A 246 -13.69 14.38 9.11
CA SER A 246 -13.94 14.67 7.69
C SER A 246 -13.93 13.41 6.82
N HIS A 247 -13.02 12.48 7.12
CA HIS A 247 -12.91 11.23 6.41
C HIS A 247 -14.09 10.29 6.68
N ASN A 248 -14.58 10.26 7.89
CA ASN A 248 -15.79 9.52 8.26
C ASN A 248 -17.03 10.02 7.49
N ASP A 249 -17.17 11.33 7.29
CA ASP A 249 -18.25 11.90 6.48
C ASP A 249 -18.18 11.42 5.02
N ALA A 250 -17.00 11.34 4.44
CA ALA A 250 -16.81 10.81 3.08
C ALA A 250 -17.24 9.34 2.97
N HIS A 251 -16.87 8.51 3.95
CA HIS A 251 -17.28 7.11 3.97
C HIS A 251 -18.79 6.92 4.18
N ALA A 252 -19.42 7.73 5.03
CA ALA A 252 -20.87 7.71 5.19
C ALA A 252 -21.57 7.97 3.83
N GLN A 253 -21.07 8.93 3.04
CA GLN A 253 -21.59 9.23 1.72
C GLN A 253 -21.38 8.06 0.72
N GLU A 254 -20.20 7.44 0.70
CA GLU A 254 -19.93 6.26 -0.13
C GLU A 254 -20.86 5.09 0.20
N VAL A 255 -21.10 4.82 1.48
CA VAL A 255 -22.03 3.76 1.92
C VAL A 255 -23.46 4.10 1.52
N ALA A 256 -23.88 5.36 1.63
CA ALA A 256 -25.20 5.81 1.17
C ALA A 256 -25.38 5.64 -0.35
N GLU A 257 -24.34 5.92 -1.15
CA GLU A 257 -24.36 5.69 -2.59
C GLU A 257 -24.50 4.21 -2.94
N LEU A 258 -23.77 3.31 -2.24
CA LEU A 258 -23.93 1.87 -2.39
C LEU A 258 -25.34 1.39 -2.00
N ALA A 259 -25.92 1.95 -0.94
CA ALA A 259 -27.30 1.67 -0.54
C ALA A 259 -28.30 2.04 -1.66
N HIS A 260 -28.13 3.19 -2.31
CA HIS A 260 -28.95 3.56 -3.48
C HIS A 260 -28.86 2.59 -4.63
N GLN A 261 -27.70 1.98 -4.87
CA GLN A 261 -27.54 0.93 -5.89
C GLN A 261 -28.30 -0.35 -5.51
N LEU A 262 -28.35 -0.70 -4.22
CA LEU A 262 -29.16 -1.82 -3.73
C LEU A 262 -30.66 -1.57 -3.92
N MET A 263 -31.13 -0.35 -3.65
CA MET A 263 -32.52 0.06 -3.91
C MET A 263 -32.84 -0.06 -5.41
N ALA A 264 -31.97 0.41 -6.29
CA ALA A 264 -32.13 0.26 -7.73
C ALA A 264 -32.14 -1.22 -8.20
N ALA A 265 -31.54 -2.12 -7.43
CA ALA A 265 -31.57 -3.57 -7.64
C ALA A 265 -32.77 -4.27 -6.98
N GLY A 266 -33.74 -3.51 -6.44
CA GLY A 266 -34.97 -4.02 -5.81
C GLY A 266 -34.73 -4.63 -4.41
N LYS A 267 -33.71 -4.14 -3.68
CA LYS A 267 -33.36 -4.56 -2.32
C LYS A 267 -33.74 -3.51 -1.30
N ASP A 268 -35.02 -3.12 -1.26
CA ASP A 268 -35.52 -1.98 -0.47
C ASP A 268 -35.26 -2.15 1.03
N VAL A 269 -35.45 -3.36 1.59
CA VAL A 269 -35.18 -3.62 3.02
C VAL A 269 -33.71 -3.42 3.37
N ALA A 270 -32.79 -3.90 2.52
CA ALA A 270 -31.37 -3.71 2.73
C ALA A 270 -30.96 -2.23 2.60
N TYR A 271 -31.60 -1.49 1.70
CA TYR A 271 -31.44 -0.05 1.59
C TYR A 271 -31.83 0.66 2.88
N ASP A 272 -33.02 0.39 3.42
CA ASP A 272 -33.53 1.03 4.64
C ASP A 272 -32.60 0.74 5.84
N GLU A 273 -32.19 -0.53 6.02
CA GLU A 273 -31.29 -0.93 7.11
C GLU A 273 -29.91 -0.25 7.01
N ILE A 274 -29.35 -0.11 5.80
CA ILE A 274 -28.07 0.56 5.58
C ILE A 274 -28.21 2.07 5.80
N MET A 275 -29.28 2.70 5.34
CA MET A 275 -29.51 4.14 5.54
C MET A 275 -29.73 4.49 7.01
N ASP A 276 -30.38 3.63 7.79
CA ASP A 276 -30.46 3.78 9.24
C ASP A 276 -29.06 3.71 9.89
N ALA A 277 -28.21 2.76 9.48
CA ALA A 277 -26.84 2.66 9.96
C ALA A 277 -25.98 3.89 9.55
N VAL A 278 -26.13 4.41 8.34
CA VAL A 278 -25.49 5.65 7.89
C VAL A 278 -25.92 6.83 8.77
N SER A 279 -27.22 6.96 9.07
CA SER A 279 -27.74 8.02 9.94
C SER A 279 -27.15 7.95 11.36
N ASP A 280 -27.04 6.73 11.93
CA ASP A 280 -26.41 6.55 13.24
C ASP A 280 -24.92 6.92 13.21
N PHE A 281 -24.23 6.58 12.13
CA PHE A 281 -22.82 6.92 11.94
C PHE A 281 -22.61 8.44 11.84
N ASP A 282 -23.43 9.13 11.06
CA ASP A 282 -23.41 10.60 10.95
C ASP A 282 -23.65 11.27 12.31
N MET A 283 -24.57 10.73 13.10
CA MET A 283 -24.85 11.26 14.44
C MET A 283 -23.64 11.08 15.38
N VAL A 284 -22.94 9.96 15.32
CA VAL A 284 -21.71 9.73 16.09
C VAL A 284 -20.60 10.67 15.62
N ASN A 285 -20.44 10.83 14.31
CA ASN A 285 -19.42 11.70 13.73
C ASN A 285 -19.64 13.18 14.09
N ALA A 286 -20.89 13.63 14.07
CA ALA A 286 -21.26 14.97 14.53
C ALA A 286 -20.94 15.22 16.02
N LYS A 287 -21.10 14.20 16.89
CA LYS A 287 -20.68 14.28 18.30
C LYS A 287 -19.18 14.42 18.44
N LEU A 288 -18.40 13.67 17.65
CA LEU A 288 -16.93 13.80 17.62
C LEU A 288 -16.50 15.20 17.16
N ALA A 289 -17.11 15.72 16.10
CA ALA A 289 -16.86 17.07 15.61
C ALA A 289 -17.16 18.13 16.69
N ALA A 290 -18.26 17.96 17.44
CA ALA A 290 -18.61 18.86 18.51
C ALA A 290 -17.60 18.86 19.68
N VAL A 291 -17.03 17.69 20.02
CA VAL A 291 -15.95 17.57 21.03
C VAL A 291 -14.69 18.27 20.53
N LEU A 292 -14.30 18.05 19.27
CA LEU A 292 -13.14 18.70 18.67
C LEU A 292 -13.26 20.23 18.65
N ASN A 293 -14.44 20.74 18.32
CA ASN A 293 -14.68 22.18 18.33
C ASN A 293 -14.56 22.78 19.76
N LYS A 294 -14.97 22.05 20.78
CA LYS A 294 -14.78 22.46 22.17
C LYS A 294 -13.32 22.50 22.58
N LEU A 295 -12.57 21.43 22.30
CA LEU A 295 -11.14 21.34 22.59
C LEU A 295 -10.34 22.44 21.88
N SER A 296 -10.72 22.77 20.65
CA SER A 296 -10.08 23.86 19.89
C SER A 296 -10.44 25.28 20.42
N SER A 297 -11.54 25.41 21.18
CA SER A 297 -11.96 26.69 21.76
C SER A 297 -11.43 26.91 23.19
N GLU A 298 -11.00 25.85 23.89
CA GLU A 298 -10.45 25.90 25.24
C GLU A 298 -8.96 26.27 25.30
N ASP A 299 -8.22 26.18 24.19
CA ASP A 299 -6.78 26.53 24.08
C ASP A 299 -6.56 28.05 23.81
N ILE A 300 -7.53 28.94 24.05
CA ILE A 300 -7.39 30.39 23.87
C ILE A 300 -7.25 31.11 25.25
N PHE A 301 -6.74 30.43 26.28
CA PHE A 301 -6.38 31.11 27.53
C PHE A 301 -4.99 30.70 28.02
#